data_29ed24e01cc3a1d30d46cd399ec1648b
#
_entry.id   29ed24e01cc3a1d30d46cd399ec1648b
#
_cell.length_a   1.000
_cell.length_b   1.000
_cell.length_c   1.000
_cell.angle_alpha   90.00
_cell.angle_beta   90.00
_cell.angle_gamma   90.00
#
_symmetry.space_group_name_H-M   'P 1'
#
loop_
_entity.id
_entity.type
_entity.pdbx_description
1 polymer ?
#
loop_
_entity_poly.entity_id
_entity_poly.type
_entity_poly.pdbx_seq_one_letter_code
_entity_poly.pdbx_strand_id
1 'polypeptide(L)'
;MLDVQRLQSSIQRIDGTPLVRMAKVDLSQFPLSPSTRSQSEEERLVWQLLNILFNDDIEDDISAGVPPRLRQQFAHRIKKDRLTRLWEGIIREKHSQDLDLIRSPVERAVHLICSHRVEEACKTLIDSQNPHLATIVAQIGRDATSRADIANQIDVWRQNNILSEMSEPTRALYELVAGNALRSEGKLGGALEDRASSFGFTERFDLDWFQAFG
;
A
#
# COMPACT_ATOMS: atom_id res chain seq x y z
N MET A 1 -25.33 12.88 -13.50
CA MET A 1 -24.86 11.73 -14.29
C MET A 1 -25.16 11.87 -15.79
N LEU A 2 -26.43 11.90 -16.21
CA LEU A 2 -26.81 12.01 -17.63
C LEU A 2 -26.25 13.24 -18.35
N ASP A 3 -26.19 14.39 -17.70
CA ASP A 3 -25.66 15.62 -18.30
C ASP A 3 -24.14 15.52 -18.57
N VAL A 4 -23.38 14.90 -17.69
CA VAL A 4 -21.95 14.67 -17.91
C VAL A 4 -21.73 13.68 -19.05
N GLN A 5 -22.51 12.58 -19.11
CA GLN A 5 -22.47 11.65 -20.23
C GLN A 5 -22.80 12.31 -21.54
N ARG A 6 -23.83 13.19 -21.55
CA ARG A 6 -24.27 13.94 -22.75
C ARG A 6 -23.21 14.92 -23.25
N LEU A 7 -22.50 15.57 -22.35
CA LEU A 7 -21.41 16.49 -22.68
C LEU A 7 -20.16 15.78 -23.23
N GLN A 8 -19.89 14.55 -22.74
CA GLN A 8 -18.72 13.77 -23.12
C GLN A 8 -18.98 12.77 -24.25
N SER A 9 -20.21 12.67 -24.76
CA SER A 9 -20.55 11.76 -25.84
C SER A 9 -20.78 12.53 -27.14
N SER A 10 -20.32 11.96 -28.25
CA SER A 10 -20.63 12.41 -29.61
C SER A 10 -21.45 11.35 -30.35
N ILE A 11 -22.47 11.78 -31.10
CA ILE A 11 -23.27 10.88 -31.91
C ILE A 11 -22.70 10.90 -33.32
N GLN A 12 -22.18 9.80 -33.80
CA GLN A 12 -21.76 9.61 -35.18
C GLN A 12 -22.77 8.69 -35.87
N ARG A 13 -23.06 8.95 -37.13
CA ARG A 13 -23.87 8.05 -37.97
C ARG A 13 -22.95 7.25 -38.88
N ILE A 14 -23.00 5.94 -38.75
CA ILE A 14 -22.31 5.00 -39.63
C ILE A 14 -23.37 4.18 -40.33
N ASP A 15 -23.43 4.24 -41.63
CA ASP A 15 -24.43 3.56 -42.47
C ASP A 15 -25.88 3.80 -42.03
N GLY A 16 -26.19 5.03 -41.65
CA GLY A 16 -27.52 5.42 -41.20
C GLY A 16 -27.85 5.07 -39.74
N THR A 17 -27.03 4.26 -39.08
CA THR A 17 -27.21 3.86 -37.68
C THR A 17 -26.51 4.85 -36.76
N PRO A 18 -27.21 5.42 -35.75
CA PRO A 18 -26.59 6.31 -34.78
C PRO A 18 -25.66 5.49 -33.83
N LEU A 19 -24.39 5.82 -33.84
CA LEU A 19 -23.40 5.28 -32.90
C LEU A 19 -23.02 6.35 -31.88
N VAL A 20 -23.25 6.08 -30.61
CA VAL A 20 -22.79 6.94 -29.53
C VAL A 20 -21.33 6.60 -29.25
N ARG A 21 -20.45 7.54 -29.53
CA ARG A 21 -19.01 7.43 -29.18
C ARG A 21 -18.74 8.29 -27.97
N MET A 22 -18.34 7.69 -26.89
CA MET A 22 -17.81 8.41 -25.74
C MET A 22 -16.33 8.69 -26.05
N ALA A 23 -16.02 9.95 -26.33
CA ALA A 23 -14.64 10.41 -26.31
C ALA A 23 -14.18 10.44 -24.86
N LYS A 24 -12.89 10.40 -24.59
CA LYS A 24 -12.23 10.45 -23.28
C LYS A 24 -13.18 10.76 -22.12
N VAL A 25 -13.65 9.72 -21.41
CA VAL A 25 -14.56 9.91 -20.28
C VAL A 25 -13.73 10.35 -19.08
N ASP A 26 -13.90 11.59 -18.67
CA ASP A 26 -13.35 12.05 -17.40
C ASP A 26 -14.30 11.69 -16.26
N LEU A 27 -14.00 10.57 -15.61
CA LEU A 27 -14.81 10.05 -14.51
C LEU A 27 -14.78 10.93 -13.24
N SER A 28 -13.81 11.86 -13.15
CA SER A 28 -13.73 12.81 -12.02
C SER A 28 -14.88 13.83 -12.01
N GLN A 29 -15.54 14.03 -13.15
CA GLN A 29 -16.63 14.99 -13.31
C GLN A 29 -18.00 14.46 -12.90
N PHE A 30 -18.12 13.18 -12.56
CA PHE A 30 -19.39 12.64 -12.10
C PHE A 30 -19.71 13.16 -10.69
N PRO A 31 -20.84 13.91 -10.52
CA PRO A 31 -21.21 14.46 -9.24
C PRO A 31 -21.53 13.35 -8.23
N LEU A 32 -21.11 13.56 -6.99
CA LEU A 32 -21.49 12.72 -5.88
C LEU A 32 -23.00 12.84 -5.62
N SER A 33 -23.64 11.72 -5.36
CA SER A 33 -25.06 11.72 -4.97
C SER A 33 -25.23 12.44 -3.63
N PRO A 34 -26.26 13.28 -3.44
CA PRO A 34 -26.48 14.05 -2.20
C PRO A 34 -26.95 13.19 -1.00
N SER A 35 -26.92 11.86 -1.14
CA SER A 35 -27.28 10.94 -0.06
C SER A 35 -26.20 10.88 1.02
N THR A 36 -26.60 10.81 2.24
CA THR A 36 -25.88 10.63 3.53
C THR A 36 -24.34 10.77 3.49
N ARG A 37 -23.75 11.60 4.32
CA ARG A 37 -22.32 11.97 4.35
C ARG A 37 -21.36 10.78 4.24
N SER A 38 -21.66 9.64 4.84
CA SER A 38 -20.88 8.41 4.77
C SER A 38 -20.90 7.77 3.38
N GLN A 39 -22.09 7.68 2.76
CA GLN A 39 -22.23 7.15 1.39
C GLN A 39 -21.54 8.03 0.36
N SER A 40 -21.45 9.35 0.58
CA SER A 40 -20.78 10.25 -0.34
C SER A 40 -19.25 10.06 -0.34
N GLU A 41 -18.64 9.66 0.76
CA GLU A 41 -17.20 9.39 0.84
C GLU A 41 -16.83 8.08 0.13
N GLU A 42 -17.57 7.01 0.39
CA GLU A 42 -17.39 5.74 -0.30
C GLU A 42 -17.61 5.89 -1.82
N GLU A 43 -18.66 6.58 -2.21
CA GLU A 43 -18.95 6.86 -3.62
C GLU A 43 -17.80 7.68 -4.26
N ARG A 44 -17.26 8.66 -3.56
CA ARG A 44 -16.09 9.43 -4.01
C ARG A 44 -14.87 8.56 -4.24
N LEU A 45 -14.58 7.67 -3.32
CA LEU A 45 -13.44 6.73 -3.43
C LEU A 45 -13.62 5.76 -4.61
N VAL A 46 -14.83 5.26 -4.82
CA VAL A 46 -15.15 4.41 -5.98
C VAL A 46 -14.92 5.18 -7.29
N TRP A 47 -15.39 6.42 -7.40
CA TRP A 47 -15.15 7.23 -8.59
C TRP A 47 -13.68 7.57 -8.81
N GLN A 48 -12.91 7.83 -7.75
CA GLN A 48 -11.47 8.04 -7.84
C GLN A 48 -10.76 6.77 -8.33
N LEU A 49 -11.13 5.61 -7.80
CA LEU A 49 -10.58 4.32 -8.24
C LEU A 49 -10.91 4.06 -9.73
N LEU A 50 -12.17 4.25 -10.14
CA LEU A 50 -12.59 4.10 -11.53
C LEU A 50 -11.84 5.06 -12.45
N ASN A 51 -11.62 6.29 -12.02
CA ASN A 51 -10.85 7.28 -12.77
C ASN A 51 -9.39 6.81 -12.99
N ILE A 52 -8.74 6.30 -11.94
CA ILE A 52 -7.36 5.78 -12.05
C ILE A 52 -7.29 4.58 -12.99
N LEU A 53 -8.26 3.67 -12.93
CA LEU A 53 -8.22 2.42 -13.68
C LEU A 53 -8.60 2.61 -15.17
N PHE A 54 -9.59 3.45 -15.45
CA PHE A 54 -10.25 3.51 -16.76
C PHE A 54 -10.11 4.84 -17.49
N ASN A 55 -9.57 5.89 -16.84
CA ASN A 55 -9.38 7.17 -17.53
C ASN A 55 -8.17 7.11 -18.47
N ASP A 56 -8.32 7.64 -19.66
CA ASP A 56 -7.28 7.65 -20.71
C ASP A 56 -6.42 8.92 -20.70
N ASP A 57 -6.55 9.76 -19.66
CA ASP A 57 -5.82 11.02 -19.46
C ASP A 57 -4.30 10.83 -19.29
N ILE A 58 -3.86 9.59 -19.03
CA ILE A 58 -2.46 9.24 -18.80
C ILE A 58 -1.59 9.52 -20.02
N GLU A 59 -2.14 9.42 -21.24
CA GLU A 59 -1.39 9.73 -22.44
C GLU A 59 -0.96 11.20 -22.51
N ASP A 60 -1.74 12.07 -21.86
CA ASP A 60 -1.45 13.51 -21.82
C ASP A 60 -0.31 13.84 -20.83
N ASP A 61 -0.14 13.01 -19.79
CA ASP A 61 0.97 13.12 -18.82
C ASP A 61 2.31 12.58 -19.37
N ILE A 62 2.26 11.78 -20.43
CA ILE A 62 3.46 11.22 -21.03
C ILE A 62 4.04 12.21 -22.04
N SER A 63 5.27 12.66 -21.78
CA SER A 63 5.99 13.56 -22.69
C SER A 63 5.93 13.10 -24.16
N ALA A 64 5.65 14.02 -25.06
CA ALA A 64 5.58 13.75 -26.52
C ALA A 64 6.87 13.11 -27.10
N GLY A 65 8.00 13.25 -26.40
CA GLY A 65 9.28 12.65 -26.79
C GLY A 65 9.43 11.16 -26.48
N VAL A 66 8.47 10.55 -25.79
CA VAL A 66 8.54 9.12 -25.41
C VAL A 66 8.11 8.25 -26.59
N PRO A 67 8.96 7.26 -27.02
CA PRO A 67 8.61 6.33 -28.09
C PRO A 67 7.32 5.56 -27.80
N PRO A 68 6.46 5.30 -28.80
CA PRO A 68 5.16 4.63 -28.60
C PRO A 68 5.22 3.29 -27.86
N ARG A 69 6.30 2.52 -28.08
CA ARG A 69 6.52 1.23 -27.39
C ARG A 69 6.72 1.37 -25.88
N LEU A 70 7.30 2.48 -25.44
CA LEU A 70 7.54 2.76 -24.02
C LEU A 70 6.34 3.42 -23.35
N ARG A 71 5.45 4.08 -24.10
CA ARG A 71 4.28 4.78 -23.55
C ARG A 71 3.38 3.84 -22.77
N GLN A 72 3.13 2.63 -23.27
CA GLN A 72 2.32 1.66 -22.55
C GLN A 72 2.92 1.24 -21.20
N GLN A 73 4.25 1.08 -21.14
CA GLN A 73 4.94 0.77 -19.88
C GLN A 73 4.88 1.94 -18.90
N PHE A 74 5.07 3.18 -19.40
CA PHE A 74 4.93 4.38 -18.57
C PHE A 74 3.50 4.57 -18.08
N ALA A 75 2.48 4.36 -18.93
CA ALA A 75 1.08 4.42 -18.54
C ALA A 75 0.77 3.44 -17.40
N HIS A 76 1.29 2.21 -17.48
CA HIS A 76 1.11 1.21 -16.43
C HIS A 76 1.76 1.63 -15.11
N ARG A 77 2.95 2.22 -15.19
CA ARG A 77 3.67 2.73 -14.01
C ARG A 77 2.95 3.92 -13.37
N ILE A 78 2.45 4.84 -14.17
CA ILE A 78 1.67 6.00 -13.70
C ILE A 78 0.36 5.53 -13.02
N LYS A 79 -0.36 4.56 -13.63
CA LYS A 79 -1.57 3.97 -13.01
C LYS A 79 -1.26 3.35 -11.66
N LYS A 80 -0.18 2.58 -11.58
CA LYS A 80 0.27 1.96 -10.33
C LYS A 80 0.60 3.02 -9.26
N ASP A 81 1.33 4.06 -9.63
CA ASP A 81 1.69 5.15 -8.71
C ASP A 81 0.45 5.92 -8.22
N ARG A 82 -0.49 6.24 -9.11
CA ARG A 82 -1.77 6.86 -8.74
C ARG A 82 -2.60 5.97 -7.81
N LEU A 83 -2.64 4.66 -8.07
CA LEU A 83 -3.34 3.69 -7.21
C LEU A 83 -2.70 3.62 -5.82
N THR A 84 -1.38 3.55 -5.77
CA THR A 84 -0.63 3.56 -4.51
C THR A 84 -0.94 4.82 -3.69
N ARG A 85 -0.89 5.99 -4.31
CA ARG A 85 -1.21 7.27 -3.62
C ARG A 85 -2.66 7.34 -3.13
N LEU A 86 -3.61 6.80 -3.89
CA LEU A 86 -5.01 6.69 -3.44
C LEU A 86 -5.09 5.82 -2.19
N TRP A 87 -4.43 4.67 -2.22
CA TRP A 87 -4.42 3.71 -1.11
C TRP A 87 -3.77 4.28 0.15
N GLU A 88 -2.60 4.88 0.01
CA GLU A 88 -1.90 5.59 1.09
C GLU A 88 -2.77 6.70 1.71
N GLY A 89 -3.49 7.45 0.87
CA GLY A 89 -4.42 8.49 1.31
C GLY A 89 -5.54 7.94 2.19
N ILE A 90 -6.17 6.83 1.76
CA ILE A 90 -7.25 6.16 2.50
C ILE A 90 -6.75 5.67 3.87
N ILE A 91 -5.63 4.97 3.89
CA ILE A 91 -5.06 4.42 5.13
C ILE A 91 -4.68 5.55 6.09
N ARG A 92 -4.02 6.59 5.58
CA ARG A 92 -3.60 7.74 6.41
C ARG A 92 -4.78 8.44 7.06
N GLU A 93 -5.86 8.67 6.31
CA GLU A 93 -7.07 9.32 6.83
C GLU A 93 -7.75 8.47 7.91
N LYS A 94 -7.81 7.15 7.71
CA LYS A 94 -8.50 6.22 8.59
C LYS A 94 -7.74 5.95 9.90
N HIS A 95 -6.41 5.80 9.85
CA HIS A 95 -5.59 5.34 10.98
C HIS A 95 -4.72 6.43 11.64
N SER A 96 -5.03 7.71 11.43
CA SER A 96 -4.24 8.80 12.03
C SER A 96 -4.32 8.87 13.56
N GLN A 97 -5.44 8.44 14.15
CA GLN A 97 -5.71 8.59 15.59
C GLN A 97 -5.28 7.38 16.43
N ASP A 98 -5.26 6.18 15.87
CA ASP A 98 -5.01 4.95 16.63
C ASP A 98 -3.55 4.79 17.07
N LEU A 99 -2.62 5.43 16.38
CA LEU A 99 -1.18 5.31 16.62
C LEU A 99 -0.73 5.89 17.98
N ASP A 100 -1.46 6.85 18.54
CA ASP A 100 -1.11 7.48 19.80
C ASP A 100 -1.37 6.59 21.02
N LEU A 101 -2.18 5.55 20.87
CA LEU A 101 -2.49 4.57 21.90
C LEU A 101 -1.39 3.50 22.05
N ILE A 102 -0.52 3.33 21.05
CA ILE A 102 0.52 2.30 21.04
C ILE A 102 1.73 2.79 21.86
N ARG A 103 1.99 2.12 22.99
CA ARG A 103 3.06 2.50 23.92
C ARG A 103 4.46 2.05 23.45
N SER A 104 4.55 0.91 22.79
CA SER A 104 5.85 0.38 22.31
C SER A 104 6.28 1.10 21.03
N PRO A 105 7.45 1.78 21.01
CA PRO A 105 7.92 2.45 19.81
C PRO A 105 8.16 1.51 18.62
N VAL A 106 8.60 0.27 18.91
CA VAL A 106 8.86 -0.74 17.88
C VAL A 106 7.54 -1.24 17.29
N GLU A 107 6.53 -1.47 18.12
CA GLU A 107 5.18 -1.86 17.68
C GLU A 107 4.51 -0.72 16.90
N ARG A 108 4.66 0.53 17.37
CA ARG A 108 4.21 1.72 16.65
C ARG A 108 4.86 1.84 15.27
N ALA A 109 6.15 1.49 15.15
CA ALA A 109 6.84 1.47 13.86
C ALA A 109 6.25 0.42 12.91
N VAL A 110 5.83 -0.76 13.40
CA VAL A 110 5.12 -1.77 12.60
C VAL A 110 3.83 -1.18 12.02
N HIS A 111 2.98 -0.57 12.84
CA HIS A 111 1.74 0.06 12.39
C HIS A 111 1.97 1.20 11.38
N LEU A 112 3.01 2.02 11.60
CA LEU A 112 3.39 3.07 10.67
C LEU A 112 3.81 2.52 9.31
N ILE A 113 4.57 1.42 9.29
CA ILE A 113 4.97 0.75 8.05
C ILE A 113 3.76 0.19 7.32
N CYS A 114 2.87 -0.52 8.03
CA CYS A 114 1.62 -1.04 7.46
C CYS A 114 0.66 0.08 7.00
N SER A 115 0.91 1.32 7.43
CA SER A 115 0.19 2.52 6.99
C SER A 115 0.97 3.34 5.95
N HIS A 116 2.01 2.78 5.32
CA HIS A 116 2.88 3.42 4.33
C HIS A 116 3.60 4.69 4.83
N ARG A 117 3.80 4.83 6.15
CA ARG A 117 4.45 5.98 6.80
C ARG A 117 5.87 5.62 7.23
N VAL A 118 6.69 5.14 6.30
CA VAL A 118 8.05 4.61 6.59
C VAL A 118 8.97 5.68 7.20
N GLU A 119 8.89 6.91 6.74
CA GLU A 119 9.69 8.01 7.28
C GLU A 119 9.39 8.26 8.77
N GLU A 120 8.12 8.25 9.14
CA GLU A 120 7.69 8.44 10.51
C GLU A 120 8.04 7.23 11.39
N ALA A 121 8.01 6.02 10.83
CA ALA A 121 8.50 4.82 11.52
C ALA A 121 10.00 4.94 11.85
N CYS A 122 10.81 5.37 10.88
CA CYS A 122 12.23 5.62 11.10
C CYS A 122 12.47 6.67 12.18
N LYS A 123 11.73 7.79 12.14
CA LYS A 123 11.82 8.84 13.15
C LYS A 123 11.45 8.32 14.54
N THR A 124 10.35 7.59 14.67
CA THR A 124 9.91 6.98 15.93
C THR A 124 10.98 6.05 16.52
N LEU A 125 11.64 5.26 15.68
CA LEU A 125 12.72 4.37 16.11
C LEU A 125 13.98 5.14 16.52
N ILE A 126 14.34 6.22 15.83
CA ILE A 126 15.47 7.07 16.20
C ILE A 126 15.21 7.76 17.55
N ASP A 127 14.04 8.35 17.70
CA ASP A 127 13.63 9.06 18.93
C ASP A 127 13.59 8.10 20.14
N SER A 128 13.31 6.82 19.91
CA SER A 128 13.34 5.77 20.95
C SER A 128 14.69 5.10 21.12
N GLN A 129 15.78 5.68 20.60
CA GLN A 129 17.16 5.18 20.70
C GLN A 129 17.39 3.80 20.03
N ASN A 130 16.64 3.50 18.96
CA ASN A 130 16.79 2.30 18.15
C ASN A 130 17.26 2.62 16.70
N PRO A 131 18.43 3.29 16.51
CA PRO A 131 18.88 3.73 15.18
C PRO A 131 19.20 2.53 14.26
N HIS A 132 19.57 1.40 14.84
CA HIS A 132 19.81 0.17 14.06
C HIS A 132 18.52 -0.30 13.36
N LEU A 133 17.41 -0.38 14.10
CA LEU A 133 16.11 -0.75 13.52
C LEU A 133 15.63 0.30 12.49
N ALA A 134 15.85 1.58 12.76
CA ALA A 134 15.55 2.63 11.80
C ALA A 134 16.32 2.47 10.49
N THR A 135 17.59 2.09 10.55
CA THR A 135 18.43 1.80 9.37
C THR A 135 17.91 0.59 8.57
N ILE A 136 17.42 -0.44 9.24
CA ILE A 136 16.81 -1.61 8.60
C ILE A 136 15.50 -1.20 7.93
N VAL A 137 14.62 -0.51 8.65
CA VAL A 137 13.31 -0.03 8.14
C VAL A 137 13.48 0.90 6.94
N ALA A 138 14.49 1.75 6.92
CA ALA A 138 14.80 2.61 5.76
C ALA A 138 15.14 1.83 4.48
N GLN A 139 15.32 0.51 4.57
CA GLN A 139 15.57 -0.37 3.42
C GLN A 139 14.29 -0.94 2.80
N ILE A 140 13.12 -0.66 3.35
CA ILE A 140 11.83 -1.07 2.78
C ILE A 140 11.71 -0.56 1.34
N GLY A 141 11.23 -1.42 0.45
CA GLY A 141 11.07 -1.10 -0.98
C GLY A 141 12.33 -1.30 -1.83
N ARG A 142 13.43 -1.78 -1.27
CA ARG A 142 14.63 -2.15 -2.04
C ARG A 142 14.35 -3.32 -3.00
N ASP A 143 15.39 -3.64 -3.78
CA ASP A 143 15.36 -4.70 -4.78
C ASP A 143 15.14 -6.10 -4.18
N ALA A 144 14.89 -7.08 -5.05
CA ALA A 144 14.64 -8.46 -4.65
C ALA A 144 15.85 -9.11 -3.95
N THR A 145 17.09 -8.70 -4.30
CA THR A 145 18.31 -9.24 -3.71
C THR A 145 18.42 -8.81 -2.25
N SER A 146 18.25 -7.53 -1.96
CA SER A 146 18.26 -7.02 -0.58
C SER A 146 17.19 -7.67 0.29
N ARG A 147 15.99 -7.89 -0.26
CA ARG A 147 14.93 -8.61 0.46
C ARG A 147 15.30 -10.07 0.75
N ALA A 148 15.88 -10.76 -0.23
CA ALA A 148 16.34 -12.14 -0.07
C ALA A 148 17.45 -12.25 1.00
N ASP A 149 18.36 -11.29 1.06
CA ASP A 149 19.42 -11.27 2.07
C ASP A 149 18.84 -11.15 3.49
N ILE A 150 17.83 -10.28 3.68
CA ILE A 150 17.14 -10.16 4.98
C ILE A 150 16.37 -11.45 5.31
N ALA A 151 15.67 -12.04 4.34
CA ALA A 151 14.96 -13.31 4.54
C ALA A 151 15.92 -14.44 4.95
N ASN A 152 17.07 -14.57 4.28
CA ASN A 152 18.12 -15.52 4.63
C ASN A 152 18.66 -15.26 6.04
N GLN A 153 18.82 -14.00 6.44
CA GLN A 153 19.25 -13.65 7.78
C GLN A 153 18.25 -14.10 8.84
N ILE A 154 16.95 -13.95 8.60
CA ILE A 154 15.89 -14.43 9.50
C ILE A 154 15.97 -15.96 9.63
N ASP A 155 16.22 -16.68 8.53
CA ASP A 155 16.38 -18.14 8.56
C ASP A 155 17.59 -18.58 9.36
N VAL A 156 18.72 -17.88 9.22
CA VAL A 156 19.93 -18.11 10.04
C VAL A 156 19.64 -17.88 11.52
N TRP A 157 18.90 -16.84 11.86
CA TRP A 157 18.51 -16.58 13.25
C TRP A 157 17.58 -17.66 13.80
N ARG A 158 16.66 -18.16 12.98
CA ARG A 158 15.78 -19.28 13.34
C ARG A 158 16.57 -20.55 13.64
N GLN A 159 17.58 -20.87 12.81
CA GLN A 159 18.44 -22.03 13.00
C GLN A 159 19.30 -21.93 14.27
N ASN A 160 19.81 -20.74 14.55
CA ASN A 160 20.72 -20.47 15.67
C ASN A 160 20.01 -20.07 16.98
N ASN A 161 18.69 -20.22 17.09
CA ASN A 161 17.86 -19.92 18.26
C ASN A 161 17.82 -18.42 18.66
N ILE A 162 18.21 -17.51 17.77
CA ILE A 162 18.23 -16.06 18.05
C ILE A 162 16.82 -15.48 18.07
N LEU A 163 15.86 -16.12 17.39
CA LEU A 163 14.48 -15.63 17.35
C LEU A 163 13.80 -15.59 18.72
N SER A 164 14.19 -16.46 19.66
CA SER A 164 13.66 -16.48 21.03
C SER A 164 14.06 -15.24 21.83
N GLU A 165 15.21 -14.64 21.51
CA GLU A 165 15.70 -13.41 22.13
C GLU A 165 15.07 -12.13 21.54
N MET A 166 14.39 -12.25 20.39
CA MET A 166 13.79 -11.12 19.70
C MET A 166 12.33 -10.93 20.07
N SER A 167 11.94 -9.70 20.37
CA SER A 167 10.53 -9.38 20.56
C SER A 167 9.73 -9.57 19.25
N GLU A 168 8.44 -9.91 19.35
CA GLU A 168 7.57 -10.09 18.19
C GLU A 168 7.53 -8.86 17.28
N PRO A 169 7.39 -7.59 17.79
CA PRO A 169 7.45 -6.41 16.94
C PRO A 169 8.78 -6.25 16.21
N THR A 170 9.90 -6.60 16.85
CA THR A 170 11.23 -6.56 16.20
C THR A 170 11.31 -7.58 15.06
N ARG A 171 10.84 -8.81 15.29
CA ARG A 171 10.76 -9.83 14.22
C ARG A 171 9.87 -9.36 13.07
N ALA A 172 8.73 -8.75 13.40
CA ALA A 172 7.81 -8.20 12.40
C ALA A 172 8.49 -7.15 11.50
N LEU A 173 9.29 -6.25 12.06
CA LEU A 173 10.03 -5.27 11.26
C LEU A 173 10.97 -5.92 10.25
N TYR A 174 11.72 -6.94 10.65
CA TYR A 174 12.60 -7.66 9.72
C TYR A 174 11.84 -8.41 8.65
N GLU A 175 10.73 -9.06 8.99
CA GLU A 175 9.87 -9.76 8.03
C GLU A 175 9.29 -8.78 6.99
N LEU A 176 8.78 -7.61 7.44
CA LEU A 176 8.26 -6.57 6.54
C LEU A 176 9.34 -6.05 5.59
N VAL A 177 10.58 -5.84 6.07
CA VAL A 177 11.70 -5.43 5.22
C VAL A 177 12.09 -6.53 4.24
N ALA A 178 11.96 -7.80 4.62
CA ALA A 178 12.12 -8.95 3.72
C ALA A 178 11.00 -9.08 2.69
N GLY A 179 9.92 -8.29 2.84
CA GLY A 179 8.74 -8.34 1.96
C GLY A 179 7.69 -9.38 2.37
N ASN A 180 7.78 -9.92 3.58
CA ASN A 180 6.78 -10.81 4.14
C ASN A 180 5.84 -10.01 5.05
N ALA A 181 4.61 -9.80 4.59
CA ALA A 181 3.58 -9.05 5.30
C ALA A 181 2.48 -9.97 5.90
N LEU A 182 2.64 -11.28 5.85
CA LEU A 182 1.59 -12.21 6.24
C LEU A 182 1.82 -12.79 7.63
N ARG A 183 2.99 -13.38 7.86
CA ARG A 183 3.25 -14.18 9.05
C ARG A 183 4.74 -14.27 9.36
N SER A 184 5.10 -14.18 10.64
CA SER A 184 6.42 -14.56 11.11
C SER A 184 6.41 -16.00 11.58
N GLU A 185 7.24 -16.83 10.96
CA GLU A 185 7.41 -18.21 11.35
C GLU A 185 8.29 -18.30 12.59
N GLY A 186 7.77 -18.98 13.61
CA GLY A 186 8.51 -19.23 14.83
C GLY A 186 9.44 -20.44 14.73
N LYS A 187 9.89 -20.91 15.88
CA LYS A 187 10.63 -22.16 16.07
C LYS A 187 10.02 -22.92 17.23
N LEU A 188 9.40 -24.07 16.98
CA LEU A 188 8.71 -24.87 18.00
C LEU A 188 9.59 -26.01 18.57
N GLY A 189 10.66 -26.39 17.86
CA GLY A 189 11.58 -27.46 18.28
C GLY A 189 12.73 -26.96 19.15
N GLY A 190 13.33 -27.87 19.96
CA GLY A 190 14.44 -27.55 20.83
C GLY A 190 14.03 -27.32 22.28
N ALA A 191 14.97 -26.80 23.09
CA ALA A 191 14.71 -26.43 24.48
C ALA A 191 13.61 -25.34 24.57
N LEU A 192 12.95 -25.24 25.71
CA LEU A 192 11.87 -24.28 25.91
C LEU A 192 12.32 -22.83 25.70
N GLU A 193 13.54 -22.51 26.15
CA GLU A 193 14.19 -21.22 26.01
C GLU A 193 14.50 -20.83 24.54
N ASP A 194 14.68 -21.84 23.68
CA ASP A 194 14.99 -21.65 22.25
C ASP A 194 13.73 -21.48 21.39
N ARG A 195 12.55 -21.60 21.99
CA ARG A 195 11.30 -21.56 21.23
C ARG A 195 10.86 -20.14 20.99
N ALA A 196 10.39 -19.90 19.78
CA ALA A 196 9.75 -18.64 19.38
C ALA A 196 8.37 -18.94 18.81
N SER A 197 7.33 -18.24 19.28
CA SER A 197 5.98 -18.37 18.75
C SER A 197 5.91 -17.91 17.30
N SER A 198 5.09 -18.54 16.47
CA SER A 198 4.66 -17.98 15.18
C SER A 198 3.46 -17.07 15.40
N PHE A 199 3.34 -16.02 14.57
CA PHE A 199 2.16 -15.12 14.62
C PHE A 199 1.83 -14.57 13.24
N GLY A 200 0.55 -14.36 12.98
CA GLY A 200 0.05 -13.59 11.84
C GLY A 200 0.10 -12.10 12.14
N PHE A 201 0.46 -11.27 11.15
CA PHE A 201 0.55 -9.82 11.35
C PHE A 201 -0.79 -9.19 11.66
N THR A 202 -1.82 -9.56 10.92
CA THR A 202 -3.18 -9.04 11.08
C THR A 202 -3.72 -9.28 12.49
N GLU A 203 -3.55 -10.52 13.00
CA GLU A 203 -4.03 -10.90 14.33
C GLU A 203 -3.20 -10.28 15.46
N ARG A 204 -1.87 -10.28 15.31
CA ARG A 204 -0.95 -9.82 16.35
C ARG A 204 -0.97 -8.31 16.55
N PHE A 205 -1.14 -7.56 15.47
CA PHE A 205 -1.11 -6.10 15.49
C PHE A 205 -2.48 -5.47 15.24
N ASP A 206 -3.56 -6.25 15.27
CA ASP A 206 -4.94 -5.79 15.03
C ASP A 206 -5.04 -4.88 13.77
N LEU A 207 -4.39 -5.34 12.69
CA LEU A 207 -4.40 -4.61 11.43
C LEU A 207 -5.74 -4.79 10.73
N ASP A 208 -6.31 -3.71 10.25
CA ASP A 208 -7.49 -3.82 9.41
C ASP A 208 -7.12 -4.33 8.00
N TRP A 209 -8.14 -4.63 7.20
CA TRP A 209 -7.94 -5.18 5.87
C TRP A 209 -7.24 -4.20 4.91
N PHE A 210 -7.37 -2.88 5.11
CA PHE A 210 -6.65 -1.89 4.32
C PHE A 210 -5.15 -1.94 4.57
N GLN A 211 -4.75 -2.04 5.83
CA GLN A 211 -3.35 -2.16 6.24
C GLN A 211 -2.74 -3.51 5.87
N ALA A 212 -3.56 -4.58 5.92
CA ALA A 212 -3.10 -5.93 5.57
C ALA A 212 -2.96 -6.15 4.06
N PHE A 213 -3.72 -5.42 3.25
CA PHE A 213 -3.70 -5.53 1.78
C PHE A 213 -2.70 -4.57 1.12
N GLY A 214 -2.40 -3.43 1.70
CA GLY A 214 -1.48 -2.41 1.16
C GLY A 214 -0.05 -2.74 1.43
#